data_f0a37f61084ff2dd69053e9ca64e8d99
#
_entry.id   f0a37f61084ff2dd69053e9ca64e8d99
#
_cell.length_a   1.000
_cell.length_b   1.000
_cell.length_c   1.000
_cell.angle_alpha   90.00
_cell.angle_beta   90.00
_cell.angle_gamma   90.00
#
_symmetry.space_group_name_H-M   'P 1'
#
loop_
_entity.id
_entity.type
_entity.pdbx_description
1 polymer ?
#
loop_
_entity_poly.entity_id
_entity_poly.type
_entity_poly.pdbx_seq_one_letter_code
_entity_poly.pdbx_strand_id
1 'polypeptide(L)'
;MDSETRDPRASLLTGKGLVAGVRADGKLFIGKAVSEKTVPSLRDLVLSLDASPSKSKGSHELSLKALAGGTEKELVRLSSVPVQSATLSGNLAIGCNADAPGGKGGGFARFWFSEWKVAGGMVETRPGLAFGPILYAMHTLSRGTLKLTAQMPPLGKKEAGSVRLDAKDG
;
A
#
# COMPACT_ATOMS: atom_id res chain seq x y z
N MET A 1 20.83 17.16 -11.72
CA MET A 1 19.76 17.12 -12.75
C MET A 1 19.22 15.71 -12.73
N ASP A 2 18.26 15.48 -11.85
CA ASP A 2 17.80 14.15 -11.54
C ASP A 2 16.96 13.63 -12.69
N SER A 3 17.43 12.55 -13.31
CA SER A 3 16.63 11.81 -14.27
C SER A 3 15.50 11.14 -13.49
N GLU A 4 14.40 11.86 -13.38
CA GLU A 4 13.17 11.28 -12.87
C GLU A 4 12.79 10.12 -13.80
N THR A 5 13.09 8.93 -13.36
CA THR A 5 12.50 7.75 -13.95
C THR A 5 11.00 7.84 -13.72
N ARG A 6 10.30 8.32 -14.72
CA ARG A 6 8.83 8.47 -14.70
C ARG A 6 8.12 7.15 -14.96
N ASP A 7 8.59 6.09 -14.33
CA ASP A 7 7.83 4.85 -14.33
C ASP A 7 6.68 5.00 -13.32
N PRO A 8 5.42 5.01 -13.75
CA PRO A 8 4.27 5.12 -12.86
C PRO A 8 4.27 4.04 -11.77
N ARG A 9 4.90 2.89 -12.02
CA ARG A 9 5.03 1.78 -11.07
C ARG A 9 5.99 2.10 -9.93
N ALA A 10 6.98 2.95 -10.19
CA ALA A 10 7.95 3.39 -9.18
C ALA A 10 7.51 4.68 -8.46
N SER A 11 6.44 5.33 -8.89
CA SER A 11 5.99 6.61 -8.33
C SER A 11 5.66 6.57 -6.85
N LEU A 12 5.23 5.41 -6.33
CA LEU A 12 5.00 5.18 -4.91
C LEU A 12 6.28 5.28 -4.08
N LEU A 13 7.44 4.97 -4.68
CA LEU A 13 8.74 4.94 -4.01
C LEU A 13 9.53 6.22 -4.25
N THR A 14 9.33 6.84 -5.40
CA THR A 14 10.09 8.01 -5.85
C THR A 14 9.32 9.33 -5.77
N GLY A 15 8.03 9.27 -5.45
CA GLY A 15 7.16 10.43 -5.34
C GLY A 15 7.46 11.30 -4.13
N LYS A 16 6.92 12.52 -4.12
CA LYS A 16 7.05 13.49 -3.02
C LYS A 16 6.12 13.20 -1.84
N GLY A 17 5.47 12.05 -1.81
CA GLY A 17 4.53 11.66 -0.76
C GLY A 17 5.22 11.33 0.56
N LEU A 18 4.43 11.31 1.62
CA LEU A 18 4.87 10.79 2.91
C LEU A 18 4.85 9.26 2.87
N VAL A 19 5.95 8.65 3.27
CA VAL A 19 6.06 7.20 3.38
C VAL A 19 6.12 6.81 4.85
N ALA A 20 5.32 5.82 5.24
CA ALA A 20 5.31 5.26 6.58
C ALA A 20 5.22 3.74 6.49
N GLY A 21 5.82 3.03 7.44
CA GLY A 21 5.79 1.57 7.42
C GLY A 21 6.81 0.92 8.34
N VAL A 22 7.15 -0.33 8.03
CA VAL A 22 8.16 -1.11 8.72
C VAL A 22 9.36 -1.39 7.80
N ARG A 23 10.55 -1.17 8.30
CA ARG A 23 11.81 -1.43 7.59
C ARG A 23 12.21 -2.90 7.69
N ALA A 24 13.13 -3.33 6.83
CA ALA A 24 13.67 -4.69 6.86
C ALA A 24 14.35 -5.04 8.19
N ASP A 25 14.88 -4.05 8.91
CA ASP A 25 15.45 -4.20 10.26
C ASP A 25 14.41 -4.28 11.37
N GLY A 26 13.12 -4.25 11.04
CA GLY A 26 12.01 -4.31 11.98
C GLY A 26 11.64 -2.98 12.64
N LYS A 27 12.28 -1.88 12.30
CA LYS A 27 11.93 -0.56 12.83
C LYS A 27 10.75 0.04 12.09
N LEU A 28 9.85 0.68 12.83
CA LEU A 28 8.81 1.52 12.25
C LEU A 28 9.39 2.85 11.79
N PHE A 29 8.83 3.41 10.74
CA PHE A 29 9.23 4.74 10.28
C PHE A 29 8.04 5.54 9.75
N ILE A 30 8.13 6.87 9.89
CA ILE A 30 7.24 7.87 9.28
C ILE A 30 8.14 8.96 8.71
N GLY A 31 8.27 9.05 7.40
CA GLY A 31 9.23 9.93 6.77
C GLY A 31 10.66 9.65 7.25
N LYS A 32 11.27 10.63 7.93
CA LYS A 32 12.61 10.48 8.52
C LYS A 32 12.62 9.98 9.95
N ALA A 33 11.49 10.02 10.63
CA ALA A 33 11.38 9.53 12.01
C ALA A 33 11.39 8.00 12.03
N VAL A 34 12.11 7.41 12.98
CA VAL A 34 12.29 5.96 13.10
C VAL A 34 12.09 5.56 14.56
N SER A 35 11.46 4.42 14.81
CA SER A 35 11.27 3.90 16.17
C SER A 35 12.59 3.43 16.79
N GLU A 36 12.71 3.57 18.10
CA GLU A 36 13.84 3.01 18.85
C GLU A 36 13.77 1.48 18.89
N LYS A 37 12.57 0.96 19.11
CA LYS A 37 12.30 -0.48 19.22
C LYS A 37 12.03 -1.09 17.85
N THR A 38 12.30 -2.37 17.74
CA THR A 38 12.04 -3.20 16.56
C THR A 38 10.89 -4.18 16.82
N VAL A 39 10.14 -4.51 15.78
CA VAL A 39 9.21 -5.64 15.84
C VAL A 39 10.01 -6.95 15.89
N PRO A 40 9.58 -7.94 16.68
CA PRO A 40 10.31 -9.21 16.82
C PRO A 40 10.28 -10.07 15.55
N SER A 41 9.29 -9.85 14.69
CA SER A 41 9.12 -10.56 13.43
C SER A 41 8.40 -9.68 12.43
N LEU A 42 8.75 -9.78 11.16
CA LEU A 42 8.04 -9.14 10.04
C LEU A 42 6.91 -10.01 9.48
N ARG A 43 6.69 -11.18 10.06
CA ARG A 43 5.61 -12.08 9.66
C ARG A 43 4.36 -11.75 10.46
N ASP A 44 3.23 -11.73 9.76
CA ASP A 44 1.91 -11.59 10.36
C ASP A 44 1.78 -10.36 11.27
N LEU A 45 1.98 -9.20 10.67
CA LEU A 45 1.86 -7.89 11.32
C LEU A 45 0.59 -7.17 10.87
N VAL A 46 -0.08 -6.52 11.81
CA VAL A 46 -1.06 -5.48 11.52
C VAL A 46 -0.41 -4.11 11.73
N LEU A 47 -0.43 -3.28 10.71
CA LEU A 47 0.05 -1.89 10.81
C LEU A 47 -1.15 -0.95 10.88
N SER A 48 -1.17 -0.08 11.87
CA SER A 48 -2.17 0.98 12.03
C SER A 48 -1.47 2.34 12.00
N LEU A 49 -1.83 3.17 11.04
CA LEU A 49 -1.37 4.54 10.93
C LEU A 49 -2.53 5.47 11.25
N ASP A 50 -2.38 6.24 12.32
CA ASP A 50 -3.35 7.21 12.78
C ASP A 50 -2.82 8.63 12.55
N ALA A 51 -3.68 9.53 12.08
CA ALA A 51 -3.39 10.94 11.95
C ALA A 51 -4.39 11.75 12.78
N SER A 52 -3.90 12.63 13.63
CA SER A 52 -4.72 13.54 14.45
C SER A 52 -4.29 14.99 14.24
N PRO A 53 -5.23 15.95 14.31
CA PRO A 53 -4.87 17.36 14.24
C PRO A 53 -3.87 17.73 15.35
N SER A 54 -2.83 18.46 14.98
CA SER A 54 -1.89 19.03 15.94
C SER A 54 -2.44 20.35 16.51
N LYS A 55 -1.91 20.77 17.68
CA LYS A 55 -2.17 22.09 18.23
C LYS A 55 -1.68 23.21 17.31
N SER A 56 -0.69 22.94 16.49
CA SER A 56 -0.16 23.89 15.51
C SER A 56 -1.05 23.87 14.24
N LYS A 57 -1.55 25.04 13.87
CA LYS A 57 -2.40 25.21 12.68
C LYS A 57 -1.69 24.69 11.43
N GLY A 58 -2.39 23.90 10.61
CA GLY A 58 -1.85 23.37 9.35
C GLY A 58 -0.93 22.18 9.53
N SER A 59 -0.90 21.52 10.69
CA SER A 59 -0.12 20.32 10.95
C SER A 59 -0.94 19.23 11.61
N HIS A 60 -0.48 17.99 11.46
CA HIS A 60 -1.02 16.78 12.08
C HIS A 60 0.08 16.05 12.84
N GLU A 61 -0.31 15.27 13.82
CA GLU A 61 0.56 14.30 14.48
C GLU A 61 0.20 12.90 14.00
N LEU A 62 1.20 12.18 13.52
CA LEU A 62 1.05 10.81 13.08
C LEU A 62 1.58 9.84 14.12
N SER A 63 0.89 8.73 14.25
CA SER A 63 1.31 7.58 15.06
C SER A 63 1.18 6.31 14.25
N LEU A 64 2.26 5.53 14.19
CA LEU A 64 2.29 4.22 13.55
C LEU A 64 2.47 3.14 14.60
N LYS A 65 1.61 2.14 14.59
CA LYS A 65 1.64 0.98 15.48
C LYS A 65 1.85 -0.28 14.67
N ALA A 66 2.63 -1.18 15.20
CA ALA A 66 2.69 -2.56 14.76
C ALA A 66 2.07 -3.45 15.83
N LEU A 67 1.09 -4.25 15.44
CA LEU A 67 0.40 -5.21 16.28
C LEU A 67 0.72 -6.62 15.78
N ALA A 68 0.70 -7.59 16.67
CA ALA A 68 0.82 -9.00 16.29
C ALA A 68 -0.44 -9.44 15.53
N GLY A 69 -0.27 -10.13 14.42
CA GLY A 69 -1.39 -10.70 13.67
C GLY A 69 -2.24 -11.66 14.52
N GLY A 70 -3.54 -11.66 14.26
CA GLY A 70 -4.50 -12.45 15.01
C GLY A 70 -4.73 -12.03 16.47
N THR A 71 -4.04 -11.00 16.94
CA THR A 71 -4.20 -10.42 18.27
C THR A 71 -4.13 -8.90 18.19
N GLU A 72 -4.70 -8.19 19.14
CA GLU A 72 -4.58 -6.73 19.23
C GLU A 72 -3.35 -6.28 20.04
N LYS A 73 -2.42 -7.19 20.33
CA LYS A 73 -1.23 -6.91 21.13
C LYS A 73 -0.30 -5.97 20.38
N GLU A 74 -0.09 -4.78 20.92
CA GLU A 74 0.87 -3.82 20.41
C GLU A 74 2.31 -4.31 20.65
N LEU A 75 3.11 -4.32 19.59
CA LEU A 75 4.52 -4.72 19.62
C LEU A 75 5.43 -3.50 19.68
N VAL A 76 5.21 -2.55 18.80
CA VAL A 76 6.00 -1.32 18.69
C VAL A 76 5.10 -0.17 18.28
N ARG A 77 5.42 1.02 18.78
CA ARG A 77 4.75 2.27 18.40
C ARG A 77 5.79 3.35 18.09
N LEU A 78 5.52 4.13 17.06
CA LEU A 78 6.17 5.40 16.77
C LEU A 78 5.08 6.47 16.81
N SER A 79 5.15 7.40 17.77
CA SER A 79 4.09 8.37 18.07
C SER A 79 4.55 9.80 17.85
N SER A 80 3.56 10.69 17.73
CA SER A 80 3.74 12.16 17.76
C SER A 80 4.73 12.67 16.70
N VAL A 81 4.72 12.07 15.51
CA VAL A 81 5.52 12.56 14.40
C VAL A 81 4.78 13.72 13.73
N PRO A 82 5.28 14.96 13.83
CA PRO A 82 4.62 16.11 13.24
C PRO A 82 4.79 16.11 11.72
N VAL A 83 3.71 16.36 11.00
CA VAL A 83 3.69 16.48 9.54
C VAL A 83 2.83 17.65 9.10
N GLN A 84 3.18 18.29 8.00
CA GLN A 84 2.36 19.34 7.40
C GLN A 84 1.10 18.73 6.78
N SER A 85 -0.05 19.37 6.98
CA SER A 85 -1.34 18.89 6.44
C SER A 85 -1.29 18.71 4.91
N ALA A 86 -0.59 19.58 4.21
CA ALA A 86 -0.44 19.50 2.76
C ALA A 86 0.25 18.20 2.31
N THR A 87 1.11 17.61 3.16
CA THR A 87 1.79 16.34 2.85
C THR A 87 0.83 15.13 2.93
N LEU A 88 -0.30 15.29 3.63
CA LEU A 88 -1.31 14.24 3.77
C LEU A 88 -2.40 14.33 2.70
N SER A 89 -2.30 15.29 1.78
CA SER A 89 -3.25 15.44 0.69
C SER A 89 -2.79 14.64 -0.52
N GLY A 90 -3.66 13.78 -1.03
CA GLY A 90 -3.37 12.98 -2.22
C GLY A 90 -3.90 11.55 -2.11
N ASN A 91 -3.40 10.70 -2.99
CA ASN A 91 -3.77 9.29 -3.03
C ASN A 91 -3.02 8.49 -1.96
N LEU A 92 -3.70 7.50 -1.42
CA LEU A 92 -3.10 6.50 -0.54
C LEU A 92 -2.71 5.27 -1.35
N ALA A 93 -1.56 4.72 -1.05
CA ALA A 93 -1.09 3.49 -1.68
C ALA A 93 -0.34 2.63 -0.66
N ILE A 94 -0.41 1.33 -0.86
CA ILE A 94 0.37 0.37 -0.11
C ILE A 94 1.41 -0.26 -1.05
N GLY A 95 2.60 -0.47 -0.57
CA GLY A 95 3.67 -1.04 -1.38
C GLY A 95 4.65 -1.84 -0.54
N CYS A 96 5.39 -2.70 -1.21
CA CYS A 96 6.51 -3.43 -0.64
C CYS A 96 7.75 -3.13 -1.46
N ASN A 97 8.79 -2.65 -0.81
CA ASN A 97 10.11 -2.48 -1.38
C ASN A 97 11.14 -2.95 -0.35
N ALA A 98 11.36 -4.24 -0.30
CA ALA A 98 12.37 -4.82 0.57
C ALA A 98 13.44 -5.51 -0.27
N ASP A 99 14.69 -5.17 0.00
CA ASP A 99 15.83 -5.85 -0.60
C ASP A 99 15.96 -7.27 -0.05
N ALA A 100 16.50 -8.17 -0.88
CA ALA A 100 16.81 -9.51 -0.44
C ALA A 100 17.87 -9.47 0.69
N PRO A 101 17.80 -10.38 1.65
CA PRO A 101 18.88 -10.58 2.59
C PRO A 101 20.19 -10.85 1.82
N GLY A 102 21.19 -9.97 1.96
CA GLY A 102 22.46 -10.06 1.26
C GLY A 102 22.73 -9.01 0.19
N GLY A 103 21.82 -8.07 -0.06
CA GLY A 103 22.11 -6.79 -0.76
C GLY A 103 22.49 -6.87 -2.23
N LYS A 104 22.29 -7.99 -2.90
CA LYS A 104 22.50 -8.11 -4.36
C LYS A 104 21.14 -8.22 -5.05
N GLY A 105 20.66 -7.08 -5.50
CA GLY A 105 19.50 -6.78 -6.31
C GLY A 105 18.56 -7.94 -6.69
N GLY A 106 17.28 -7.81 -6.40
CA GLY A 106 16.27 -8.77 -6.73
C GLY A 106 15.70 -9.46 -5.49
N GLY A 107 15.00 -8.68 -4.66
CA GLY A 107 14.38 -9.21 -3.45
C GLY A 107 13.35 -10.30 -3.74
N PHE A 108 13.55 -11.46 -3.14
CA PHE A 108 12.55 -12.53 -3.08
C PHE A 108 11.54 -12.32 -1.94
N ALA A 109 11.57 -11.16 -1.28
CA ALA A 109 10.61 -10.84 -0.24
C ALA A 109 9.21 -10.73 -0.86
N ARG A 110 8.32 -11.64 -0.46
CA ARG A 110 6.92 -11.65 -0.87
C ARG A 110 6.09 -11.25 0.33
N PHE A 111 5.40 -10.12 0.20
CA PHE A 111 4.46 -9.66 1.20
C PHE A 111 3.05 -9.77 0.65
N TRP A 112 2.14 -10.16 1.53
CA TRP A 112 0.72 -10.21 1.26
C TRP A 112 0.08 -9.13 2.11
N PHE A 113 -0.78 -8.35 1.50
CA PHE A 113 -1.59 -7.37 2.20
C PHE A 113 -3.04 -7.84 2.17
N SER A 114 -3.70 -7.80 3.30
CA SER A 114 -5.11 -8.12 3.43
C SER A 114 -5.79 -7.09 4.31
N GLU A 115 -7.10 -7.03 4.22
CA GLU A 115 -7.95 -6.17 5.04
C GLU A 115 -7.53 -4.70 5.08
N TRP A 116 -7.12 -4.17 3.92
CA TRP A 116 -6.84 -2.75 3.79
C TRP A 116 -8.06 -1.92 4.16
N LYS A 117 -7.96 -1.13 5.23
CA LYS A 117 -9.04 -0.27 5.72
C LYS A 117 -8.53 1.15 5.82
N VAL A 118 -9.33 2.09 5.36
CA VAL A 118 -9.07 3.52 5.48
C VAL A 118 -10.34 4.17 5.99
N ALA A 119 -10.25 4.97 7.04
CA ALA A 119 -11.37 5.68 7.62
C ALA A 119 -10.93 7.05 8.13
N GLY A 120 -11.86 7.98 8.22
CA GLY A 120 -11.62 9.31 8.78
C GLY A 120 -12.48 10.37 8.09
N GLY A 121 -12.69 11.49 8.77
CA GLY A 121 -13.55 12.57 8.28
C GLY A 121 -13.00 13.32 7.04
N MET A 122 -11.72 13.14 6.72
CA MET A 122 -11.07 13.72 5.55
C MET A 122 -10.76 12.70 4.45
N VAL A 123 -11.25 11.47 4.60
CA VAL A 123 -11.08 10.42 3.60
C VAL A 123 -12.24 10.50 2.60
N GLU A 124 -11.93 10.83 1.37
CA GLU A 124 -12.88 10.77 0.28
C GLU A 124 -12.84 9.38 -0.36
N THR A 125 -13.97 8.70 -0.36
CA THR A 125 -14.12 7.40 -1.03
C THR A 125 -14.82 7.57 -2.36
N ARG A 126 -14.28 6.96 -3.41
CA ARG A 126 -14.83 6.98 -4.77
C ARG A 126 -15.06 5.54 -5.24
N PRO A 127 -16.14 4.89 -4.79
CA PRO A 127 -16.37 3.47 -5.10
C PRO A 127 -16.51 3.21 -6.61
N GLY A 128 -16.97 4.19 -7.39
CA GLY A 128 -17.04 4.08 -8.85
C GLY A 128 -15.67 4.09 -9.56
N LEU A 129 -14.60 4.47 -8.85
CA LEU A 129 -13.22 4.45 -9.34
C LEU A 129 -12.37 3.36 -8.68
N ALA A 130 -12.98 2.50 -7.86
CA ALA A 130 -12.29 1.38 -7.25
C ALA A 130 -11.82 0.40 -8.33
N PHE A 131 -10.58 -0.07 -8.21
CA PHE A 131 -10.12 -1.18 -9.03
C PHE A 131 -10.92 -2.43 -8.67
N GLY A 132 -11.52 -3.03 -9.70
CA GLY A 132 -12.12 -4.34 -9.56
C GLY A 132 -11.07 -5.45 -9.51
N PRO A 133 -11.50 -6.72 -9.43
CA PRO A 133 -10.59 -7.86 -9.49
C PRO A 133 -9.87 -7.97 -10.85
N ILE A 134 -10.31 -7.24 -11.86
CA ILE A 134 -9.64 -7.14 -13.16
C ILE A 134 -8.92 -5.80 -13.22
N LEU A 135 -7.58 -5.84 -13.28
CA LEU A 135 -6.74 -4.65 -13.36
C LEU A 135 -6.77 -4.02 -14.76
N TYR A 136 -6.72 -4.86 -15.78
CA TYR A 136 -6.91 -4.48 -17.17
C TYR A 136 -7.24 -5.71 -18.01
N ALA A 137 -7.82 -5.48 -19.17
CA ALA A 137 -8.08 -6.51 -20.16
C ALA A 137 -7.55 -6.09 -21.51
N MET A 138 -7.00 -7.05 -22.25
CA MET A 138 -6.60 -6.90 -23.65
C MET A 138 -7.43 -7.82 -24.50
N HIS A 139 -7.69 -7.41 -25.74
CA HIS A 139 -8.40 -8.25 -26.70
C HIS A 139 -7.75 -8.23 -28.07
N THR A 140 -7.93 -9.28 -28.80
CA THR A 140 -7.60 -9.37 -30.22
C THR A 140 -8.77 -10.01 -30.96
N LEU A 141 -9.11 -9.43 -32.09
CA LEU A 141 -10.11 -10.01 -33.00
C LEU A 141 -9.44 -10.41 -34.30
N SER A 142 -9.49 -11.67 -34.62
CA SER A 142 -8.91 -12.20 -35.85
C SER A 142 -9.77 -13.33 -36.42
N ARG A 143 -10.13 -13.23 -37.69
CA ARG A 143 -10.92 -14.24 -38.43
C ARG A 143 -12.20 -14.64 -37.69
N GLY A 144 -12.91 -13.64 -37.14
CA GLY A 144 -14.15 -13.87 -36.39
C GLY A 144 -13.95 -14.44 -34.97
N THR A 145 -12.71 -14.64 -34.54
CA THR A 145 -12.41 -15.13 -33.16
C THR A 145 -11.95 -13.99 -32.29
N LEU A 146 -12.67 -13.74 -31.19
CA LEU A 146 -12.29 -12.83 -30.14
C LEU A 146 -11.47 -13.58 -29.09
N LYS A 147 -10.26 -13.12 -28.83
CA LYS A 147 -9.44 -13.58 -27.68
C LYS A 147 -9.34 -12.47 -26.67
N LEU A 148 -9.60 -12.80 -25.42
CA LEU A 148 -9.52 -11.89 -24.27
C LEU A 148 -8.51 -12.41 -23.26
N THR A 149 -7.71 -11.50 -22.73
CA THR A 149 -6.82 -11.74 -21.60
C THR A 149 -7.13 -10.71 -20.53
N ALA A 150 -7.49 -11.15 -19.34
CA ALA A 150 -7.70 -10.30 -18.19
C ALA A 150 -6.56 -10.49 -17.19
N GLN A 151 -5.92 -9.40 -16.79
CA GLN A 151 -4.93 -9.40 -15.73
C GLN A 151 -5.62 -9.16 -14.40
N MET A 152 -5.43 -10.07 -13.47
CA MET A 152 -5.93 -9.95 -12.11
C MET A 152 -4.77 -9.78 -11.13
N PRO A 153 -4.98 -9.15 -9.97
CA PRO A 153 -4.03 -9.19 -8.87
C PRO A 153 -3.86 -10.64 -8.38
N PRO A 154 -2.80 -10.96 -7.65
CA PRO A 154 -2.69 -12.24 -6.97
C PRO A 154 -3.90 -12.46 -6.04
N LEU A 155 -4.69 -13.47 -6.34
CA LEU A 155 -5.84 -13.84 -5.52
C LEU A 155 -5.46 -14.95 -4.54
N GLY A 156 -5.99 -14.89 -3.33
CA GLY A 156 -5.87 -15.98 -2.35
C GLY A 156 -6.65 -17.22 -2.80
N LYS A 157 -6.27 -18.40 -2.31
CA LYS A 157 -6.93 -19.66 -2.66
C LYS A 157 -8.44 -19.67 -2.40
N LYS A 158 -8.91 -18.88 -1.43
CA LYS A 158 -10.33 -18.73 -1.09
C LYS A 158 -11.06 -17.70 -1.97
N GLU A 159 -10.32 -16.89 -2.69
CA GLU A 159 -10.83 -15.79 -3.53
C GLU A 159 -10.81 -16.15 -5.02
N ALA A 160 -10.41 -17.38 -5.35
CA ALA A 160 -10.43 -17.87 -6.71
C ALA A 160 -11.88 -17.98 -7.19
N GLY A 161 -12.35 -16.91 -7.81
CA GLY A 161 -13.66 -16.81 -8.41
C GLY A 161 -13.66 -17.23 -9.89
N SER A 162 -14.82 -17.29 -10.48
CA SER A 162 -15.01 -17.41 -11.90
C SER A 162 -14.98 -16.02 -12.55
N VAL A 163 -14.39 -15.92 -13.74
CA VAL A 163 -14.50 -14.73 -14.58
C VAL A 163 -15.57 -15.01 -15.64
N ARG A 164 -16.52 -14.08 -15.77
CA ARG A 164 -17.59 -14.15 -16.75
C ARG A 164 -17.44 -13.01 -17.75
N LEU A 165 -17.62 -13.32 -19.01
CA LEU A 165 -17.73 -12.35 -20.10
C LEU A 165 -19.21 -12.21 -20.45
N ASP A 166 -19.75 -11.02 -20.31
CA ASP A 166 -21.10 -10.70 -20.74
C ASP A 166 -21.04 -9.84 -22.02
N ALA A 167 -21.77 -10.24 -23.02
CA ALA A 167 -22.05 -9.38 -24.18
C ALA A 167 -23.25 -8.50 -23.83
N LYS A 168 -23.14 -7.20 -24.06
CA LYS A 168 -24.27 -6.30 -23.98
C LYS A 168 -24.85 -6.16 -25.36
N ASP A 169 -26.06 -6.66 -25.55
CA ASP A 169 -26.84 -6.39 -26.74
C ASP A 169 -27.13 -4.89 -26.80
N GLY A 170 -26.82 -4.24 -27.94
CA GLY A 170 -26.90 -2.81 -28.14
C GLY A 170 -28.34 -2.27 -28.17
#